data_52f793006a9cc364f506e081d7b20245
#
_entry.id   52f793006a9cc364f506e081d7b20245
#
_cell.length_a   1.000
_cell.length_b   1.000
_cell.length_c   1.000
_cell.angle_alpha   90.00
_cell.angle_beta   90.00
_cell.angle_gamma   90.00
#
_symmetry.space_group_name_H-M   'P 1'
#
loop_
_entity.id
_entity.type
_entity.pdbx_description
1 polymer ?
#
loop_
_entity_poly.entity_id
_entity_poly.type
_entity_poly.pdbx_seq_one_letter_code
_entity_poly.pdbx_strand_id
1 'polypeptide(L)'
;MKRSPLLVIFITVFIDLVGFGIVIPVLPYYAEGTKFGATPSQVGLLFASYSIMQLVFAPVLGRLSDKYGRRPILLASLLGTALGFFILGFATTLWMLFLGRIIDGISGGNISTAQAYIADVTTKEDRAKGMGLIGAAFGMGFVFGPAIGGILSRWGINVPFLFAGALALANVVLLFFTLPETVTPDHPARVSAASGRGLAQLIVALRKPALASVLTIYFLGIVAFSIMTASFSLFMMFRLGYDAFHNGWIFAFVGVISAIIQGGLIGRLVKNFGEPWLVIIGSLLFTASLFVVPFVRSNTGLVTILLIAAATSIGQALSAPTLSSLASKSASAAQQGTILGVMQSVASLARAVGPTLAAVLIYSAVAHMGFNGQRQKMSDASLLRTFWIAAAIQFVGFLLAIYFARAYGSKYAASKMAEAG
;
A
#
# COMPACT_ATOMS: atom_id res chain seq x y z
N MET A 1 22.95 -5.21 25.27
CA MET A 1 22.81 -5.78 23.91
C MET A 1 22.54 -4.64 22.94
N LYS A 2 23.46 -4.29 22.04
CA LYS A 2 23.21 -3.32 20.96
C LYS A 2 22.22 -3.95 19.98
N ARG A 3 20.95 -3.55 20.05
CA ARG A 3 19.94 -4.02 19.09
C ARG A 3 20.31 -3.50 17.71
N SER A 4 20.17 -4.34 16.67
CA SER A 4 20.46 -3.94 15.31
C SER A 4 19.54 -2.78 14.91
N PRO A 5 20.05 -1.63 14.47
CA PRO A 5 19.23 -0.49 14.05
C PRO A 5 18.23 -0.87 12.94
N LEU A 6 18.59 -1.83 12.07
CA LEU A 6 17.71 -2.35 11.04
C LEU A 6 16.48 -3.07 11.61
N LEU A 7 16.63 -3.80 12.73
CA LEU A 7 15.51 -4.46 13.38
C LEU A 7 14.53 -3.41 13.98
N VAL A 8 15.07 -2.35 14.59
CA VAL A 8 14.24 -1.28 15.16
C VAL A 8 13.43 -0.58 14.05
N ILE A 9 14.07 -0.21 12.94
CA ILE A 9 13.39 0.39 11.79
C ILE A 9 12.35 -0.55 11.19
N PHE A 10 12.67 -1.85 11.07
CA PHE A 10 11.71 -2.84 10.60
C PHE A 10 10.46 -2.88 11.48
N ILE A 11 10.64 -2.98 12.81
CA ILE A 11 9.53 -3.01 13.78
C ILE A 11 8.73 -1.70 13.69
N THR A 12 9.42 -0.57 13.58
CA THR A 12 8.78 0.76 13.45
C THR A 12 7.88 0.85 12.22
N VAL A 13 8.40 0.48 11.06
CA VAL A 13 7.63 0.50 9.81
C VAL A 13 6.53 -0.56 9.82
N PHE A 14 6.79 -1.74 10.38
CA PHE A 14 5.77 -2.79 10.53
C PHE A 14 4.59 -2.34 11.37
N ILE A 15 4.84 -1.74 12.53
CA ILE A 15 3.77 -1.22 13.41
C ILE A 15 2.94 -0.12 12.70
N ASP A 16 3.60 0.78 12.00
CA ASP A 16 2.95 1.84 11.23
C ASP A 16 2.02 1.25 10.14
N LEU A 17 2.50 0.22 9.44
CA LEU A 17 1.73 -0.48 8.41
C LEU A 17 0.62 -1.37 8.96
N VAL A 18 0.77 -1.90 10.18
CA VAL A 18 -0.35 -2.56 10.90
C VAL A 18 -1.45 -1.53 11.16
N GLY A 19 -1.10 -0.34 11.65
CA GLY A 19 -2.06 0.77 11.84
C GLY A 19 -2.79 1.11 10.54
N PHE A 20 -2.08 1.28 9.44
CA PHE A 20 -2.68 1.50 8.12
C PHE A 20 -3.60 0.35 7.70
N GLY A 21 -3.17 -0.89 7.92
CA GLY A 21 -3.96 -2.09 7.60
C GLY A 21 -5.26 -2.20 8.40
N ILE A 22 -5.26 -1.78 9.67
CA ILE A 22 -6.46 -1.74 10.54
C ILE A 22 -7.55 -0.86 9.92
N VAL A 23 -7.17 0.27 9.31
CA VAL A 23 -8.11 1.23 8.72
C VAL A 23 -8.91 0.62 7.56
N ILE A 24 -8.28 -0.25 6.77
CA ILE A 24 -8.84 -0.75 5.51
C ILE A 24 -10.22 -1.40 5.70
N PRO A 25 -10.41 -2.42 6.55
CA PRO A 25 -11.71 -3.05 6.71
C PRO A 25 -12.66 -2.26 7.62
N VAL A 26 -12.16 -1.37 8.49
CA VAL A 26 -12.97 -0.78 9.57
C VAL A 26 -13.52 0.60 9.20
N LEU A 27 -12.70 1.45 8.57
CA LEU A 27 -13.07 2.84 8.28
C LEU A 27 -14.38 3.00 7.48
N PRO A 28 -14.68 2.19 6.45
CA PRO A 28 -15.93 2.29 5.72
C PRO A 28 -17.14 2.08 6.61
N TYR A 29 -17.15 1.03 7.44
CA TYR A 29 -18.24 0.74 8.36
C TYR A 29 -18.40 1.81 9.44
N TYR A 30 -17.28 2.35 9.92
CA TYR A 30 -17.26 3.42 10.92
C TYR A 30 -17.84 4.72 10.36
N ALA A 31 -17.41 5.11 9.18
CA ALA A 31 -17.83 6.36 8.55
C ALA A 31 -19.30 6.32 8.06
N GLU A 32 -19.75 5.18 7.47
CA GLU A 32 -21.15 5.03 7.02
C GLU A 32 -22.12 4.72 8.15
N GLY A 33 -21.63 4.34 9.32
CA GLY A 33 -22.46 4.07 10.49
C GLY A 33 -23.38 5.24 10.85
N THR A 34 -24.41 4.94 11.65
CA THR A 34 -25.45 5.91 12.05
C THR A 34 -24.91 7.18 12.70
N LYS A 35 -23.71 7.11 13.28
CA LYS A 35 -23.04 8.23 13.93
C LYS A 35 -22.61 9.33 12.99
N PHE A 36 -22.10 8.99 11.80
CA PHE A 36 -21.53 9.95 10.87
C PHE A 36 -22.33 10.06 9.56
N GLY A 37 -22.96 8.97 9.12
CA GLY A 37 -23.77 8.93 7.93
C GLY A 37 -23.03 9.33 6.65
N ALA A 38 -21.73 9.02 6.58
CA ALA A 38 -20.92 9.36 5.42
C ALA A 38 -21.45 8.64 4.16
N THR A 39 -21.43 9.34 3.06
CA THR A 39 -21.73 8.73 1.76
C THR A 39 -20.56 7.87 1.30
N PRO A 40 -20.78 6.85 0.44
CA PRO A 40 -19.70 6.03 -0.13
C PRO A 40 -18.59 6.84 -0.79
N SER A 41 -18.93 7.97 -1.42
CA SER A 41 -17.95 8.90 -2.01
C SER A 41 -17.09 9.57 -0.94
N GLN A 42 -17.69 9.97 0.19
CA GLN A 42 -16.93 10.53 1.32
C GLN A 42 -16.00 9.50 1.95
N VAL A 43 -16.39 8.22 1.99
CA VAL A 43 -15.50 7.13 2.40
C VAL A 43 -14.29 7.04 1.45
N GLY A 44 -14.52 7.07 0.14
CA GLY A 44 -13.43 7.11 -0.85
C GLY A 44 -12.50 8.32 -0.65
N LEU A 45 -13.09 9.52 -0.35
CA LEU A 45 -12.33 10.73 -0.06
C LEU A 45 -11.54 10.65 1.25
N LEU A 46 -12.02 9.91 2.27
CA LEU A 46 -11.25 9.65 3.50
C LEU A 46 -9.98 8.82 3.21
N PHE A 47 -10.04 7.85 2.32
CA PHE A 47 -8.83 7.14 1.86
C PHE A 47 -7.93 8.03 1.00
N ALA A 48 -8.54 8.80 0.10
CA ALA A 48 -7.80 9.72 -0.78
C ALA A 48 -7.08 10.81 0.01
N SER A 49 -7.71 11.41 1.03
CA SER A 49 -7.12 12.47 1.85
C SER A 49 -5.81 12.03 2.50
N TYR A 50 -5.77 10.83 3.09
CA TYR A 50 -4.54 10.25 3.61
C TYR A 50 -3.46 10.11 2.53
N SER A 51 -3.82 9.49 1.41
CA SER A 51 -2.87 9.16 0.35
C SER A 51 -2.31 10.41 -0.34
N ILE A 52 -3.15 11.44 -0.52
CA ILE A 52 -2.74 12.74 -1.06
C ILE A 52 -1.77 13.44 -0.09
N MET A 53 -2.09 13.47 1.21
CA MET A 53 -1.22 14.07 2.21
C MET A 53 0.12 13.32 2.29
N GLN A 54 0.10 11.99 2.28
CA GLN A 54 1.31 11.18 2.24
C GLN A 54 2.18 11.50 1.00
N LEU A 55 1.56 11.60 -0.17
CA LEU A 55 2.28 11.94 -1.41
C LEU A 55 2.95 13.32 -1.32
N VAL A 56 2.24 14.32 -0.81
CA VAL A 56 2.73 15.71 -0.71
C VAL A 56 3.82 15.83 0.36
N PHE A 57 3.63 15.18 1.52
CA PHE A 57 4.50 15.37 2.67
C PHE A 57 5.68 14.39 2.73
N ALA A 58 5.66 13.26 2.02
CA ALA A 58 6.80 12.34 1.99
C ALA A 58 8.12 13.02 1.55
N PRO A 59 8.18 13.83 0.47
CA PRO A 59 9.39 14.55 0.12
C PRO A 59 9.73 15.71 1.09
N VAL A 60 8.74 16.27 1.79
CA VAL A 60 8.95 17.31 2.82
C VAL A 60 9.62 16.69 4.04
N LEU A 61 9.05 15.59 4.58
CA LEU A 61 9.62 14.87 5.72
C LEU A 61 11.01 14.30 5.40
N GLY A 62 11.22 13.82 4.18
CA GLY A 62 12.54 13.39 3.71
C GLY A 62 13.58 14.51 3.84
N ARG A 63 13.28 15.72 3.30
CA ARG A 63 14.18 16.90 3.40
C ARG A 63 14.38 17.38 4.84
N LEU A 64 13.31 17.40 5.62
CA LEU A 64 13.42 17.77 7.05
C LEU A 64 14.30 16.78 7.80
N SER A 65 14.21 15.49 7.49
CA SER A 65 15.04 14.47 8.11
C SER A 65 16.53 14.56 7.69
N ASP A 66 16.82 15.06 6.48
CA ASP A 66 18.19 15.36 6.06
C ASP A 66 18.79 16.53 6.85
N LYS A 67 17.94 17.50 7.24
CA LYS A 67 18.38 18.74 7.91
C LYS A 67 18.42 18.61 9.44
N TYR A 68 17.39 18.00 10.03
CA TYR A 68 17.19 17.98 11.48
C TYR A 68 17.52 16.62 12.13
N GLY A 69 17.85 15.61 11.32
CA GLY A 69 18.13 14.26 11.75
C GLY A 69 16.98 13.28 11.44
N ARG A 70 17.34 12.01 11.26
CA ARG A 70 16.37 10.96 10.94
C ARG A 70 15.45 10.65 12.12
N ARG A 71 16.06 10.49 13.30
CA ARG A 71 15.36 10.10 14.52
C ARG A 71 14.31 11.13 14.95
N PRO A 72 14.56 12.45 15.05
CA PRO A 72 13.56 13.44 15.43
C PRO A 72 12.36 13.47 14.49
N ILE A 73 12.58 13.35 13.18
CA ILE A 73 11.50 13.38 12.20
C ILE A 73 10.66 12.09 12.25
N LEU A 74 11.27 10.92 12.45
CA LEU A 74 10.54 9.67 12.68
C LEU A 74 9.69 9.75 13.95
N LEU A 75 10.23 10.28 15.06
CA LEU A 75 9.47 10.48 16.31
C LEU A 75 8.29 11.42 16.12
N ALA A 76 8.50 12.57 15.48
CA ALA A 76 7.44 13.54 15.21
C ALA A 76 6.34 12.94 14.31
N SER A 77 6.74 12.16 13.30
CA SER A 77 5.80 11.46 12.42
C SER A 77 4.98 10.42 13.19
N LEU A 78 5.60 9.57 14.00
CA LEU A 78 4.87 8.57 14.79
C LEU A 78 3.92 9.20 15.83
N LEU A 79 4.31 10.33 16.43
CA LEU A 79 3.42 11.11 17.29
C LEU A 79 2.21 11.66 16.52
N GLY A 80 2.43 12.17 15.31
CA GLY A 80 1.35 12.62 14.44
C GLY A 80 0.42 11.49 14.02
N THR A 81 0.96 10.31 13.69
CA THR A 81 0.17 9.09 13.42
C THR A 81 -0.66 8.69 14.64
N ALA A 82 -0.07 8.67 15.85
CA ALA A 82 -0.80 8.37 17.08
C ALA A 82 -1.94 9.38 17.32
N LEU A 83 -1.67 10.67 17.14
CA LEU A 83 -2.68 11.74 17.25
C LEU A 83 -3.81 11.55 16.23
N GLY A 84 -3.47 11.27 14.97
CA GLY A 84 -4.43 11.01 13.91
C GLY A 84 -5.37 9.83 14.25
N PHE A 85 -4.82 8.73 14.76
CA PHE A 85 -5.60 7.57 15.19
C PHE A 85 -6.47 7.86 16.42
N PHE A 86 -5.99 8.62 17.40
CA PHE A 86 -6.82 9.01 18.55
C PHE A 86 -7.96 9.94 18.12
N ILE A 87 -7.72 10.88 17.19
CA ILE A 87 -8.77 11.72 16.62
C ILE A 87 -9.82 10.85 15.92
N LEU A 88 -9.42 9.83 15.14
CA LEU A 88 -10.34 8.87 14.54
C LEU A 88 -11.13 8.11 15.60
N GLY A 89 -10.47 7.57 16.63
CA GLY A 89 -11.09 6.77 17.68
C GLY A 89 -12.09 7.54 18.55
N PHE A 90 -11.83 8.82 18.82
CA PHE A 90 -12.71 9.71 19.58
C PHE A 90 -13.61 10.60 18.72
N ALA A 91 -13.64 10.38 17.39
CA ALA A 91 -14.41 11.21 16.48
C ALA A 91 -15.90 11.24 16.84
N THR A 92 -16.47 12.43 16.81
CA THR A 92 -17.91 12.68 17.00
C THR A 92 -18.58 13.25 15.75
N THR A 93 -17.79 13.75 14.81
CA THR A 93 -18.23 14.32 13.54
C THR A 93 -17.45 13.77 12.37
N LEU A 94 -18.04 13.79 11.17
CA LEU A 94 -17.36 13.39 9.94
C LEU A 94 -16.07 14.22 9.68
N TRP A 95 -16.08 15.49 10.07
CA TRP A 95 -14.93 16.38 9.96
C TRP A 95 -13.72 15.87 10.76
N MET A 96 -13.96 15.32 11.94
CA MET A 96 -12.88 14.72 12.74
C MET A 96 -12.28 13.50 12.05
N LEU A 97 -13.07 12.71 11.29
CA LEU A 97 -12.53 11.61 10.51
C LEU A 97 -11.58 12.14 9.42
N PHE A 98 -11.96 13.18 8.70
CA PHE A 98 -11.07 13.82 7.72
C PHE A 98 -9.82 14.40 8.38
N LEU A 99 -9.96 15.11 9.50
CA LEU A 99 -8.82 15.67 10.22
C LEU A 99 -7.83 14.57 10.66
N GLY A 100 -8.34 13.49 11.24
CA GLY A 100 -7.51 12.34 11.63
C GLY A 100 -6.77 11.74 10.44
N ARG A 101 -7.46 11.57 9.29
CA ARG A 101 -6.84 11.04 8.05
C ARG A 101 -5.81 11.99 7.44
N ILE A 102 -6.04 13.30 7.50
CA ILE A 102 -5.10 14.32 7.02
C ILE A 102 -3.83 14.30 7.88
N ILE A 103 -3.97 14.34 9.20
CA ILE A 103 -2.83 14.31 10.13
C ILE A 103 -2.04 13.00 9.98
N ASP A 104 -2.72 11.87 9.96
CA ASP A 104 -2.10 10.56 9.74
C ASP A 104 -1.41 10.49 8.36
N GLY A 105 -2.01 11.05 7.30
CA GLY A 105 -1.41 11.10 5.98
C GLY A 105 -0.15 11.97 5.90
N ILE A 106 -0.15 13.14 6.55
CA ILE A 106 1.05 14.00 6.70
C ILE A 106 2.16 13.20 7.38
N SER A 107 1.82 12.51 8.45
CA SER A 107 2.75 11.72 9.27
C SER A 107 3.22 10.45 8.57
N GLY A 108 2.36 9.79 7.80
CA GLY A 108 2.65 8.57 7.04
C GLY A 108 3.68 8.74 5.90
N GLY A 109 4.13 9.98 5.63
CA GLY A 109 5.29 10.25 4.75
C GLY A 109 6.64 9.78 5.33
N ASN A 110 6.67 9.23 6.55
CA ASN A 110 7.85 8.76 7.29
C ASN A 110 8.60 7.58 6.61
N ILE A 111 7.94 6.84 5.71
CA ILE A 111 8.57 5.74 4.95
C ILE A 111 9.79 6.23 4.20
N SER A 112 9.77 7.45 3.65
CA SER A 112 10.92 8.06 2.99
C SER A 112 12.09 8.28 3.95
N THR A 113 11.81 8.70 5.18
CA THR A 113 12.80 8.87 6.25
C THR A 113 13.35 7.53 6.73
N ALA A 114 12.49 6.51 6.86
CA ALA A 114 12.94 5.15 7.20
C ALA A 114 13.86 4.55 6.13
N GLN A 115 13.55 4.77 4.84
CA GLN A 115 14.42 4.36 3.73
C GLN A 115 15.76 5.10 3.76
N ALA A 116 15.75 6.40 4.04
CA ALA A 116 16.97 7.17 4.19
C ALA A 116 17.82 6.67 5.38
N TYR A 117 17.18 6.39 6.52
CA TYR A 117 17.86 5.79 7.68
C TYR A 117 18.54 4.46 7.33
N ILE A 118 17.82 3.56 6.63
CA ILE A 118 18.40 2.29 6.16
C ILE A 118 19.61 2.54 5.27
N ALA A 119 19.51 3.52 4.36
CA ALA A 119 20.62 3.88 3.47
C ALA A 119 21.84 4.42 4.23
N ASP A 120 21.64 5.09 5.37
CA ASP A 120 22.70 5.63 6.21
C ASP A 120 23.42 4.52 7.01
N VAL A 121 22.71 3.46 7.45
CA VAL A 121 23.25 2.38 8.30
C VAL A 121 23.66 1.12 7.54
N THR A 122 23.49 1.10 6.20
CA THR A 122 23.85 -0.06 5.36
C THR A 122 24.98 0.28 4.38
N THR A 123 25.82 -0.71 4.09
CA THR A 123 26.77 -0.63 2.97
C THR A 123 26.00 -0.61 1.62
N LYS A 124 26.70 -0.33 0.52
CA LYS A 124 26.10 -0.39 -0.81
C LYS A 124 25.59 -1.77 -1.18
N GLU A 125 26.32 -2.80 -0.73
CA GLU A 125 26.08 -4.22 -0.99
C GLU A 125 24.83 -4.71 -0.20
N ASP A 126 24.69 -4.30 1.08
CA ASP A 126 23.59 -4.71 1.95
C ASP A 126 22.33 -3.84 1.82
N ARG A 127 22.41 -2.72 1.09
CA ARG A 127 21.30 -1.76 0.96
C ARG A 127 20.03 -2.38 0.38
N ALA A 128 20.16 -3.24 -0.62
CA ALA A 128 19.02 -3.93 -1.22
C ALA A 128 18.31 -4.83 -0.20
N LYS A 129 19.08 -5.54 0.66
CA LYS A 129 18.54 -6.34 1.75
C LYS A 129 17.84 -5.49 2.80
N GLY A 130 18.45 -4.36 3.18
CA GLY A 130 17.82 -3.38 4.10
C GLY A 130 16.49 -2.82 3.55
N MET A 131 16.45 -2.46 2.27
CA MET A 131 15.20 -1.99 1.63
C MET A 131 14.16 -3.10 1.51
N GLY A 132 14.58 -4.37 1.37
CA GLY A 132 13.70 -5.52 1.39
C GLY A 132 12.93 -5.69 2.70
N LEU A 133 13.48 -5.23 3.84
CA LEU A 133 12.78 -5.23 5.13
C LEU A 133 11.52 -4.34 5.10
N ILE A 134 11.56 -3.21 4.40
CA ILE A 134 10.36 -2.37 4.23
C ILE A 134 9.29 -3.12 3.45
N GLY A 135 9.67 -3.82 2.38
CA GLY A 135 8.74 -4.68 1.64
C GLY A 135 8.13 -5.79 2.51
N ALA A 136 8.93 -6.43 3.35
CA ALA A 136 8.45 -7.43 4.31
C ALA A 136 7.48 -6.81 5.34
N ALA A 137 7.79 -5.61 5.85
CA ALA A 137 6.90 -4.89 6.76
C ALA A 137 5.55 -4.55 6.10
N PHE A 138 5.54 -4.14 4.82
CA PHE A 138 4.31 -3.96 4.04
C PHE A 138 3.49 -5.26 3.96
N GLY A 139 4.13 -6.37 3.57
CA GLY A 139 3.46 -7.67 3.48
C GLY A 139 2.82 -8.08 4.81
N MET A 140 3.59 -8.03 5.90
CA MET A 140 3.11 -8.38 7.24
C MET A 140 2.04 -7.41 7.76
N GLY A 141 2.18 -6.10 7.51
CA GLY A 141 1.19 -5.09 7.91
C GLY A 141 -0.17 -5.32 7.26
N PHE A 142 -0.18 -5.69 5.98
CA PHE A 142 -1.41 -6.05 5.26
C PHE A 142 -2.01 -7.40 5.67
N VAL A 143 -1.25 -8.28 6.33
CA VAL A 143 -1.77 -9.51 6.93
C VAL A 143 -2.40 -9.23 8.29
N PHE A 144 -1.60 -8.64 9.18
CA PHE A 144 -1.97 -8.48 10.59
C PHE A 144 -2.93 -7.31 10.82
N GLY A 145 -2.77 -6.21 10.08
CA GLY A 145 -3.59 -5.01 10.26
C GLY A 145 -5.09 -5.28 10.11
N PRO A 146 -5.56 -5.77 8.95
CA PRO A 146 -6.98 -6.05 8.73
C PRO A 146 -7.54 -7.11 9.68
N ALA A 147 -6.77 -8.15 10.02
CA ALA A 147 -7.17 -9.17 10.98
C ALA A 147 -7.40 -8.56 12.36
N ILE A 148 -6.44 -7.78 12.87
CA ILE A 148 -6.54 -7.09 14.16
C ILE A 148 -7.70 -6.12 14.13
N GLY A 149 -7.84 -5.31 13.08
CA GLY A 149 -8.94 -4.35 12.92
C GLY A 149 -10.32 -5.02 12.97
N GLY A 150 -10.49 -6.10 12.22
CA GLY A 150 -11.72 -6.88 12.21
C GLY A 150 -12.05 -7.52 13.58
N ILE A 151 -11.05 -8.10 14.26
CA ILE A 151 -11.24 -8.69 15.58
C ILE A 151 -11.63 -7.63 16.62
N LEU A 152 -10.87 -6.53 16.67
CA LEU A 152 -11.09 -5.44 17.64
C LEU A 152 -12.42 -4.71 17.42
N SER A 153 -12.96 -4.70 16.19
CA SER A 153 -14.25 -4.07 15.89
C SER A 153 -15.44 -4.70 16.66
N ARG A 154 -15.28 -5.92 17.18
CA ARG A 154 -16.29 -6.58 18.04
C ARG A 154 -16.51 -5.89 19.38
N TRP A 155 -15.49 -5.24 19.92
CA TRP A 155 -15.59 -4.49 21.18
C TRP A 155 -16.03 -3.04 20.99
N GLY A 156 -16.20 -2.61 19.75
CA GLY A 156 -16.64 -1.29 19.33
C GLY A 156 -15.95 -0.89 18.04
N ILE A 157 -16.69 -0.29 17.14
CA ILE A 157 -16.18 0.06 15.79
C ILE A 157 -15.06 1.12 15.83
N ASN A 158 -14.92 1.86 16.93
CA ASN A 158 -13.85 2.82 17.16
C ASN A 158 -12.62 2.23 17.87
N VAL A 159 -12.76 1.06 18.54
CA VAL A 159 -11.68 0.40 19.30
C VAL A 159 -10.44 0.13 18.45
N PRO A 160 -10.55 -0.33 17.18
CA PRO A 160 -9.39 -0.53 16.32
C PRO A 160 -8.52 0.71 16.14
N PHE A 161 -9.13 1.90 16.04
CA PHE A 161 -8.38 3.17 15.88
C PHE A 161 -7.68 3.57 17.19
N LEU A 162 -8.34 3.39 18.34
CA LEU A 162 -7.71 3.63 19.65
C LEU A 162 -6.53 2.68 19.89
N PHE A 163 -6.68 1.42 19.51
CA PHE A 163 -5.59 0.45 19.58
C PHE A 163 -4.41 0.83 18.66
N ALA A 164 -4.69 1.24 17.41
CA ALA A 164 -3.65 1.70 16.49
C ALA A 164 -2.92 2.94 17.03
N GLY A 165 -3.65 3.88 17.65
CA GLY A 165 -3.08 5.04 18.33
C GLY A 165 -2.16 4.66 19.51
N ALA A 166 -2.61 3.73 20.35
CA ALA A 166 -1.81 3.21 21.47
C ALA A 166 -0.55 2.46 20.97
N LEU A 167 -0.70 1.66 19.90
CA LEU A 167 0.39 0.94 19.27
C LEU A 167 1.43 1.91 18.65
N ALA A 168 0.97 2.98 17.98
CA ALA A 168 1.84 4.03 17.46
C ALA A 168 2.58 4.76 18.59
N LEU A 169 1.93 5.05 19.74
CA LEU A 169 2.58 5.61 20.91
C LEU A 169 3.62 4.67 21.53
N ALA A 170 3.31 3.38 21.63
CA ALA A 170 4.28 2.37 22.06
C ALA A 170 5.51 2.34 21.12
N ASN A 171 5.29 2.50 19.81
CA ASN A 171 6.35 2.60 18.82
C ASN A 171 7.19 3.88 18.98
N VAL A 172 6.59 5.02 19.33
CA VAL A 172 7.34 6.23 19.72
C VAL A 172 8.28 5.95 20.88
N VAL A 173 7.77 5.32 21.93
CA VAL A 173 8.58 4.95 23.11
C VAL A 173 9.72 4.00 22.73
N LEU A 174 9.41 2.95 21.96
CA LEU A 174 10.41 2.01 21.46
C LEU A 174 11.51 2.74 20.67
N LEU A 175 11.13 3.57 19.70
CA LEU A 175 12.07 4.29 18.85
C LEU A 175 12.90 5.29 19.66
N PHE A 176 12.26 6.00 20.60
CA PHE A 176 12.95 6.97 21.44
C PHE A 176 14.11 6.36 22.24
N PHE A 177 13.93 5.16 22.80
CA PHE A 177 14.98 4.51 23.60
C PHE A 177 15.95 3.65 22.80
N THR A 178 15.61 3.26 21.56
CA THR A 178 16.40 2.23 20.86
C THR A 178 17.05 2.68 19.56
N LEU A 179 16.51 3.74 18.88
CA LEU A 179 17.06 4.16 17.60
C LEU A 179 18.11 5.26 17.78
N PRO A 180 19.37 5.03 17.41
CA PRO A 180 20.40 6.07 17.40
C PRO A 180 20.16 7.07 16.26
N GLU A 181 20.67 8.30 16.40
CA GLU A 181 20.70 9.28 15.31
C GLU A 181 21.83 8.94 14.34
N THR A 182 21.56 9.08 13.05
CA THR A 182 22.56 8.84 11.98
C THR A 182 23.16 10.12 11.41
N VAL A 183 22.43 11.24 11.52
CA VAL A 183 22.87 12.55 11.04
C VAL A 183 23.50 13.32 12.20
N THR A 184 24.81 13.43 12.20
CA THR A 184 25.58 14.18 13.21
C THR A 184 26.38 15.29 12.54
N PRO A 185 26.85 16.34 13.29
CA PRO A 185 27.71 17.39 12.75
C PRO A 185 28.96 16.84 12.05
N ASP A 186 29.55 15.78 12.59
CA ASP A 186 30.74 15.12 12.02
C ASP A 186 30.42 14.21 10.83
N HIS A 187 29.16 13.78 10.72
CA HIS A 187 28.65 12.99 9.60
C HIS A 187 27.37 13.67 9.10
N PRO A 188 27.49 14.82 8.42
CA PRO A 188 26.34 15.46 7.85
C PRO A 188 25.66 14.44 6.91
N ALA A 189 24.31 14.39 6.95
CA ALA A 189 23.57 13.56 6.01
C ALA A 189 24.19 13.80 4.63
N ARG A 190 24.62 12.74 3.97
CA ARG A 190 24.93 12.83 2.56
C ARG A 190 23.65 13.36 1.94
N VAL A 191 23.64 14.71 1.69
CA VAL A 191 22.45 15.40 1.15
C VAL A 191 21.94 14.48 0.08
N SER A 192 20.84 13.81 0.40
CA SER A 192 20.32 12.80 -0.50
C SER A 192 20.02 13.58 -1.76
N ALA A 193 20.86 13.42 -2.76
CA ALA A 193 20.68 14.01 -4.08
C ALA A 193 19.30 13.64 -4.66
N ALA A 194 18.56 12.81 -3.94
CA ALA A 194 17.19 12.38 -4.15
C ALA A 194 16.14 13.43 -3.81
N SER A 195 16.34 14.29 -2.80
CA SER A 195 15.28 15.20 -2.33
C SER A 195 14.85 16.30 -3.31
N GLY A 196 15.70 16.67 -4.27
CA GLY A 196 15.33 17.61 -5.36
C GLY A 196 15.27 16.97 -6.74
N ARG A 197 15.67 15.71 -6.87
CA ARG A 197 15.84 15.00 -8.15
C ARG A 197 14.81 13.89 -8.38
N GLY A 198 13.86 13.66 -7.47
CA GLY A 198 12.88 12.55 -7.61
C GLY A 198 12.13 12.62 -8.94
N LEU A 199 11.63 13.81 -9.32
CA LEU A 199 10.96 13.99 -10.60
C LEU A 199 11.94 13.85 -11.78
N ALA A 200 13.14 14.41 -11.67
CA ALA A 200 14.18 14.28 -12.70
C ALA A 200 14.64 12.82 -12.85
N GLN A 201 14.78 12.09 -11.74
CA GLN A 201 15.12 10.66 -11.74
C GLN A 201 14.00 9.82 -12.34
N LEU A 202 12.73 10.15 -12.06
CA LEU A 202 11.57 9.51 -12.71
C LEU A 202 11.60 9.76 -14.22
N ILE A 203 11.84 10.99 -14.67
CA ILE A 203 11.95 11.32 -16.10
C ILE A 203 13.08 10.53 -16.75
N VAL A 204 14.24 10.45 -16.11
CA VAL A 204 15.40 9.67 -16.62
C VAL A 204 15.06 8.17 -16.66
N ALA A 205 14.37 7.65 -15.64
CA ALA A 205 13.94 6.26 -15.61
C ALA A 205 12.94 5.95 -16.74
N LEU A 206 11.99 6.84 -17.00
CA LEU A 206 11.00 6.71 -18.08
C LEU A 206 11.61 6.82 -19.49
N ARG A 207 12.80 7.38 -19.64
CA ARG A 207 13.53 7.37 -20.92
C ARG A 207 14.10 6.01 -21.31
N LYS A 208 14.19 5.06 -20.37
CA LYS A 208 14.62 3.68 -20.61
C LYS A 208 13.37 2.80 -20.88
N PRO A 209 13.09 2.36 -22.13
CA PRO A 209 11.79 1.73 -22.46
C PRO A 209 11.45 0.49 -21.63
N ALA A 210 12.43 -0.36 -21.31
CA ALA A 210 12.21 -1.53 -20.46
C ALA A 210 11.80 -1.14 -19.03
N LEU A 211 12.50 -0.15 -18.43
CA LEU A 211 12.19 0.32 -17.08
C LEU A 211 10.86 1.08 -17.05
N ALA A 212 10.58 1.90 -18.07
CA ALA A 212 9.31 2.58 -18.23
C ALA A 212 8.13 1.59 -18.24
N SER A 213 8.27 0.50 -19.00
CA SER A 213 7.25 -0.56 -19.02
C SER A 213 7.02 -1.19 -17.65
N VAL A 214 8.09 -1.53 -16.92
CA VAL A 214 8.01 -2.07 -15.55
C VAL A 214 7.32 -1.10 -14.59
N LEU A 215 7.72 0.19 -14.62
CA LEU A 215 7.12 1.24 -13.77
C LEU A 215 5.65 1.48 -14.11
N THR A 216 5.26 1.42 -15.38
CA THR A 216 3.87 1.60 -15.81
C THR A 216 3.01 0.42 -15.37
N ILE A 217 3.48 -0.83 -15.55
CA ILE A 217 2.78 -2.03 -15.08
C ILE A 217 2.59 -1.96 -13.56
N TYR A 218 3.63 -1.58 -12.84
CA TYR A 218 3.59 -1.42 -11.38
C TYR A 218 2.61 -0.34 -10.94
N PHE A 219 2.61 0.82 -11.61
CA PHE A 219 1.67 1.91 -11.38
C PHE A 219 0.22 1.46 -11.55
N LEU A 220 -0.10 0.87 -12.70
CA LEU A 220 -1.45 0.40 -13.02
C LEU A 220 -1.93 -0.67 -12.02
N GLY A 221 -1.04 -1.59 -11.64
CA GLY A 221 -1.32 -2.62 -10.64
C GLY A 221 -1.68 -2.03 -9.28
N ILE A 222 -0.92 -1.03 -8.81
CA ILE A 222 -1.20 -0.37 -7.53
C ILE A 222 -2.46 0.50 -7.61
N VAL A 223 -2.71 1.19 -8.73
CA VAL A 223 -3.96 1.94 -8.93
C VAL A 223 -5.17 1.02 -8.83
N ALA A 224 -5.16 -0.10 -9.58
CA ALA A 224 -6.25 -1.07 -9.56
C ALA A 224 -6.45 -1.67 -8.15
N PHE A 225 -5.36 -2.02 -7.47
CA PHE A 225 -5.39 -2.51 -6.09
C PHE A 225 -5.94 -1.47 -5.10
N SER A 226 -5.58 -0.21 -5.25
CA SER A 226 -6.04 0.87 -4.38
C SER A 226 -7.52 1.20 -4.60
N ILE A 227 -8.01 1.14 -5.86
CA ILE A 227 -9.44 1.25 -6.17
C ILE A 227 -10.19 0.09 -5.50
N MET A 228 -9.71 -1.15 -5.69
CA MET A 228 -10.31 -2.33 -5.07
C MET A 228 -10.35 -2.19 -3.54
N THR A 229 -9.25 -1.86 -2.90
CA THR A 229 -9.15 -1.76 -1.43
C THR A 229 -10.11 -0.70 -0.87
N ALA A 230 -10.24 0.46 -1.53
CA ALA A 230 -11.15 1.52 -1.12
C ALA A 230 -12.64 1.14 -1.29
N SER A 231 -12.96 0.26 -2.25
CA SER A 231 -14.32 -0.09 -2.62
C SER A 231 -14.80 -1.43 -2.06
N PHE A 232 -13.87 -2.33 -1.72
CA PHE A 232 -14.18 -3.73 -1.36
C PHE A 232 -15.02 -3.84 -0.09
N SER A 233 -14.67 -3.09 0.95
CA SER A 233 -15.43 -3.09 2.21
C SER A 233 -16.86 -2.58 2.02
N LEU A 234 -17.05 -1.54 1.19
CA LEU A 234 -18.36 -1.04 0.82
C LEU A 234 -19.16 -2.09 0.03
N PHE A 235 -18.50 -2.76 -0.92
CA PHE A 235 -19.11 -3.82 -1.70
C PHE A 235 -19.60 -4.97 -0.79
N MET A 236 -18.77 -5.44 0.14
CA MET A 236 -19.11 -6.50 1.09
C MET A 236 -20.27 -6.08 2.01
N MET A 237 -20.28 -4.84 2.48
CA MET A 237 -21.34 -4.31 3.33
C MET A 237 -22.68 -4.23 2.59
N PHE A 238 -22.71 -3.61 1.39
CA PHE A 238 -23.95 -3.39 0.67
C PHE A 238 -24.49 -4.61 -0.04
N ARG A 239 -23.61 -5.47 -0.54
CA ARG A 239 -23.98 -6.62 -1.35
C ARG A 239 -24.25 -7.88 -0.53
N LEU A 240 -23.45 -8.10 0.52
CA LEU A 240 -23.48 -9.33 1.32
C LEU A 240 -23.96 -9.09 2.77
N GLY A 241 -24.08 -7.83 3.21
CA GLY A 241 -24.41 -7.51 4.58
C GLY A 241 -23.27 -7.83 5.57
N TYR A 242 -22.04 -8.00 5.10
CA TYR A 242 -20.91 -8.31 5.96
C TYR A 242 -20.53 -7.09 6.80
N ASP A 243 -20.15 -7.35 8.04
CA ASP A 243 -19.61 -6.35 8.95
C ASP A 243 -18.06 -6.25 8.87
N ALA A 244 -17.48 -5.36 9.65
CA ALA A 244 -16.03 -5.14 9.69
C ALA A 244 -15.27 -6.40 10.12
N PHE A 245 -15.87 -7.25 10.97
CA PHE A 245 -15.25 -8.48 11.43
C PHE A 245 -15.15 -9.52 10.31
N HIS A 246 -16.24 -9.80 9.59
CA HIS A 246 -16.23 -10.72 8.44
C HIS A 246 -15.27 -10.23 7.35
N ASN A 247 -15.29 -8.93 7.09
CA ASN A 247 -14.38 -8.33 6.11
C ASN A 247 -12.91 -8.42 6.54
N GLY A 248 -12.63 -8.20 7.83
CA GLY A 248 -11.29 -8.38 8.42
C GLY A 248 -10.74 -9.78 8.21
N TRP A 249 -11.57 -10.83 8.36
CA TRP A 249 -11.16 -12.22 8.11
C TRP A 249 -10.85 -12.50 6.65
N ILE A 250 -11.60 -11.91 5.70
CA ILE A 250 -11.29 -12.05 4.27
C ILE A 250 -9.93 -11.41 3.96
N PHE A 251 -9.65 -10.21 4.49
CA PHE A 251 -8.35 -9.58 4.32
C PHE A 251 -7.22 -10.36 5.03
N ALA A 252 -7.48 -10.94 6.20
CA ALA A 252 -6.52 -11.81 6.88
C ALA A 252 -6.17 -13.03 6.03
N PHE A 253 -7.18 -13.67 5.42
CA PHE A 253 -6.98 -14.79 4.49
C PHE A 253 -6.15 -14.38 3.27
N VAL A 254 -6.45 -13.24 2.65
CA VAL A 254 -5.65 -12.63 1.56
C VAL A 254 -4.21 -12.42 2.01
N GLY A 255 -4.03 -11.89 3.22
CA GLY A 255 -2.73 -11.65 3.81
C GLY A 255 -1.91 -12.92 4.02
N VAL A 256 -2.53 -13.98 4.57
CA VAL A 256 -1.86 -15.28 4.78
C VAL A 256 -1.38 -15.87 3.45
N ILE A 257 -2.22 -15.85 2.40
CA ILE A 257 -1.82 -16.32 1.06
C ILE A 257 -0.63 -15.50 0.53
N SER A 258 -0.69 -14.17 0.66
CA SER A 258 0.42 -13.29 0.27
C SER A 258 1.71 -13.63 1.01
N ALA A 259 1.63 -13.86 2.32
CA ALA A 259 2.79 -14.21 3.15
C ALA A 259 3.40 -15.55 2.74
N ILE A 260 2.59 -16.58 2.47
CA ILE A 260 3.05 -17.88 1.99
C ILE A 260 3.78 -17.73 0.65
N ILE A 261 3.20 -16.99 -0.29
CA ILE A 261 3.79 -16.83 -1.62
C ILE A 261 5.07 -16.01 -1.54
N GLN A 262 5.02 -14.83 -0.93
CA GLN A 262 6.16 -13.91 -0.91
C GLN A 262 7.28 -14.39 0.03
N GLY A 263 6.93 -14.99 1.16
CA GLY A 263 7.90 -15.48 2.14
C GLY A 263 8.52 -16.86 1.81
N GLY A 264 7.77 -17.73 1.12
CA GLY A 264 8.21 -19.13 0.92
C GLY A 264 8.33 -19.59 -0.52
N LEU A 265 7.44 -19.15 -1.41
CA LEU A 265 7.32 -19.73 -2.75
C LEU A 265 7.94 -18.87 -3.85
N ILE A 266 7.96 -17.55 -3.69
CA ILE A 266 8.33 -16.63 -4.77
C ILE A 266 9.71 -16.92 -5.35
N GLY A 267 10.69 -17.24 -4.52
CA GLY A 267 12.05 -17.56 -4.97
C GLY A 267 12.09 -18.81 -5.86
N ARG A 268 11.34 -19.87 -5.49
CA ARG A 268 11.22 -21.10 -6.29
C ARG A 268 10.48 -20.84 -7.60
N LEU A 269 9.40 -20.05 -7.54
CA LEU A 269 8.61 -19.71 -8.72
C LEU A 269 9.42 -18.86 -9.71
N VAL A 270 10.19 -17.89 -9.25
CA VAL A 270 11.11 -17.09 -10.07
C VAL A 270 12.18 -17.98 -10.70
N LYS A 271 12.70 -18.97 -9.94
CA LYS A 271 13.70 -19.90 -10.46
C LYS A 271 13.14 -20.77 -11.59
N ASN A 272 11.91 -21.24 -11.45
CA ASN A 272 11.31 -22.21 -12.40
C ASN A 272 10.68 -21.53 -13.62
N PHE A 273 9.96 -20.42 -13.42
CA PHE A 273 9.17 -19.77 -14.48
C PHE A 273 9.81 -18.49 -15.02
N GLY A 274 10.70 -17.85 -14.24
CA GLY A 274 11.26 -16.54 -14.57
C GLY A 274 10.32 -15.39 -14.23
N GLU A 275 10.92 -14.23 -14.00
CA GLU A 275 10.22 -13.03 -13.55
C GLU A 275 9.14 -12.53 -14.55
N PRO A 276 9.42 -12.44 -15.88
CA PRO A 276 8.42 -11.92 -16.81
C PRO A 276 7.14 -12.75 -16.86
N TRP A 277 7.24 -14.08 -16.78
CA TRP A 277 6.07 -14.97 -16.76
C TRP A 277 5.25 -14.82 -15.48
N LEU A 278 5.90 -14.63 -14.33
CA LEU A 278 5.19 -14.39 -13.06
C LEU A 278 4.42 -13.07 -13.06
N VAL A 279 4.94 -12.03 -13.71
CA VAL A 279 4.20 -10.77 -13.89
C VAL A 279 2.98 -10.98 -14.77
N ILE A 280 3.08 -11.75 -15.88
CA ILE A 280 1.95 -12.05 -16.76
C ILE A 280 0.88 -12.83 -15.99
N ILE A 281 1.25 -13.95 -15.35
CA ILE A 281 0.31 -14.80 -14.61
C ILE A 281 -0.34 -14.01 -13.47
N GLY A 282 0.46 -13.26 -12.70
CA GLY A 282 -0.04 -12.45 -11.60
C GLY A 282 -0.99 -11.35 -12.06
N SER A 283 -0.64 -10.63 -13.14
CA SER A 283 -1.50 -9.60 -13.72
C SER A 283 -2.81 -10.18 -14.27
N LEU A 284 -2.76 -11.36 -14.91
CA LEU A 284 -3.95 -12.05 -15.42
C LEU A 284 -4.88 -12.47 -14.29
N LEU A 285 -4.35 -13.13 -13.25
CA LEU A 285 -5.14 -13.57 -12.09
C LEU A 285 -5.79 -12.39 -11.39
N PHE A 286 -5.06 -11.29 -11.23
CA PHE A 286 -5.59 -10.09 -10.59
C PHE A 286 -6.67 -9.43 -11.48
N THR A 287 -6.47 -9.34 -12.79
CA THR A 287 -7.50 -8.84 -13.72
C THR A 287 -8.77 -9.68 -13.66
N ALA A 288 -8.62 -11.02 -13.74
CA ALA A 288 -9.74 -11.93 -13.70
C ALA A 288 -10.52 -11.84 -12.40
N SER A 289 -9.83 -11.77 -11.26
CA SER A 289 -10.47 -11.62 -9.95
C SER A 289 -11.28 -10.31 -9.86
N LEU A 290 -10.71 -9.17 -10.29
CA LEU A 290 -11.42 -7.89 -10.31
C LEU A 290 -12.64 -7.91 -11.23
N PHE A 291 -12.55 -8.59 -12.37
CA PHE A 291 -13.65 -8.73 -13.32
C PHE A 291 -14.80 -9.57 -12.73
N VAL A 292 -14.47 -10.60 -11.93
CA VAL A 292 -15.45 -11.53 -11.35
C VAL A 292 -16.12 -10.98 -10.09
N VAL A 293 -15.45 -10.13 -9.29
CA VAL A 293 -16.03 -9.56 -8.06
C VAL A 293 -17.46 -9.03 -8.25
N PRO A 294 -17.80 -8.26 -9.32
CA PRO A 294 -19.15 -7.74 -9.53
C PRO A 294 -20.25 -8.79 -9.65
N PHE A 295 -19.93 -10.03 -10.00
CA PHE A 295 -20.92 -11.11 -10.12
C PHE A 295 -21.25 -11.78 -8.78
N VAL A 296 -20.53 -11.46 -7.71
CA VAL A 296 -20.84 -11.91 -6.35
C VAL A 296 -22.20 -11.33 -5.91
N ARG A 297 -23.09 -12.19 -5.43
CA ARG A 297 -24.45 -11.86 -4.98
C ARG A 297 -24.65 -12.33 -3.53
N SER A 298 -25.75 -11.93 -2.91
CA SER A 298 -26.10 -12.32 -1.54
C SER A 298 -26.19 -13.83 -1.30
N ASN A 299 -26.47 -14.61 -2.35
CA ASN A 299 -26.51 -16.07 -2.32
C ASN A 299 -25.18 -16.75 -2.70
N THR A 300 -24.12 -15.99 -2.96
CA THR A 300 -22.80 -16.55 -3.28
C THR A 300 -22.19 -17.18 -2.04
N GLY A 301 -21.83 -18.46 -2.14
CA GLY A 301 -21.22 -19.19 -1.04
C GLY A 301 -19.85 -18.63 -0.65
N LEU A 302 -19.50 -18.72 0.63
CA LEU A 302 -18.23 -18.24 1.18
C LEU A 302 -17.00 -18.79 0.44
N VAL A 303 -17.04 -20.05 0.02
CA VAL A 303 -15.93 -20.68 -0.74
C VAL A 303 -15.62 -19.91 -2.03
N THR A 304 -16.65 -19.50 -2.78
CA THR A 304 -16.48 -18.72 -4.01
C THR A 304 -15.83 -17.36 -3.72
N ILE A 305 -16.26 -16.69 -2.64
CA ILE A 305 -15.69 -15.41 -2.20
C ILE A 305 -14.21 -15.59 -1.85
N LEU A 306 -13.88 -16.65 -1.10
CA LEU A 306 -12.49 -16.96 -0.75
C LEU A 306 -11.64 -17.33 -1.95
N LEU A 307 -12.18 -18.02 -2.95
CA LEU A 307 -11.45 -18.31 -4.21
C LEU A 307 -11.14 -17.03 -5.00
N ILE A 308 -12.09 -16.10 -5.09
CA ILE A 308 -11.86 -14.79 -5.72
C ILE A 308 -10.80 -14.00 -4.94
N ALA A 309 -10.90 -13.97 -3.61
CA ALA A 309 -9.94 -13.32 -2.73
C ALA A 309 -8.54 -13.97 -2.84
N ALA A 310 -8.47 -15.30 -2.94
CA ALA A 310 -7.22 -16.02 -3.18
C ALA A 310 -6.60 -15.65 -4.54
N ALA A 311 -7.38 -15.61 -5.61
CA ALA A 311 -6.90 -15.21 -6.93
C ALA A 311 -6.35 -13.77 -6.92
N THR A 312 -7.04 -12.85 -6.24
CA THR A 312 -6.57 -11.47 -6.02
C THR A 312 -5.22 -11.45 -5.31
N SER A 313 -5.12 -12.20 -4.20
CA SER A 313 -3.91 -12.27 -3.37
C SER A 313 -2.73 -12.87 -4.14
N ILE A 314 -2.95 -14.01 -4.82
CA ILE A 314 -1.93 -14.68 -5.64
C ILE A 314 -1.45 -13.74 -6.74
N GLY A 315 -2.38 -13.08 -7.43
CA GLY A 315 -2.06 -12.13 -8.50
C GLY A 315 -1.12 -11.02 -8.04
N GLN A 316 -1.43 -10.39 -6.92
CA GLN A 316 -0.61 -9.32 -6.34
C GLN A 316 0.71 -9.84 -5.77
N ALA A 317 0.69 -10.97 -5.07
CA ALA A 317 1.87 -11.57 -4.46
C ALA A 317 2.91 -12.03 -5.49
N LEU A 318 2.48 -12.39 -6.70
CA LEU A 318 3.38 -12.71 -7.81
C LEU A 318 3.89 -11.45 -8.52
N SER A 319 3.04 -10.46 -8.77
CA SER A 319 3.39 -9.31 -9.61
C SER A 319 4.27 -8.29 -8.90
N ALA A 320 3.90 -7.83 -7.70
CA ALA A 320 4.54 -6.68 -7.06
C ALA A 320 6.04 -6.92 -6.72
N PRO A 321 6.45 -8.02 -6.05
CA PRO A 321 7.86 -8.26 -5.76
C PRO A 321 8.68 -8.55 -7.02
N THR A 322 8.07 -9.20 -8.00
CA THR A 322 8.72 -9.54 -9.27
C THR A 322 9.00 -8.28 -10.11
N LEU A 323 8.06 -7.32 -10.15
CA LEU A 323 8.27 -6.02 -10.80
C LEU A 323 9.37 -5.22 -10.09
N SER A 324 9.43 -5.29 -8.75
CA SER A 324 10.50 -4.64 -7.98
C SER A 324 11.86 -5.26 -8.29
N SER A 325 11.94 -6.58 -8.44
CA SER A 325 13.16 -7.26 -8.85
C SER A 325 13.59 -6.88 -10.27
N LEU A 326 12.67 -6.89 -11.25
CA LEU A 326 12.94 -6.48 -12.63
C LEU A 326 13.42 -5.03 -12.71
N ALA A 327 12.81 -4.11 -11.96
CA ALA A 327 13.25 -2.73 -11.89
C ALA A 327 14.67 -2.61 -11.32
N SER A 328 14.96 -3.31 -10.23
CA SER A 328 16.28 -3.33 -9.59
C SER A 328 17.36 -3.87 -10.53
N LYS A 329 17.09 -4.95 -11.27
CA LYS A 329 18.00 -5.54 -12.26
C LYS A 329 18.23 -4.65 -13.49
N SER A 330 17.33 -3.70 -13.75
CA SER A 330 17.49 -2.72 -14.84
C SER A 330 18.53 -1.62 -14.50
N ALA A 331 19.09 -1.63 -13.30
CA ALA A 331 20.00 -0.63 -12.78
C ALA A 331 21.33 -1.25 -12.36
N SER A 332 22.43 -0.46 -12.46
CA SER A 332 23.70 -0.85 -11.85
C SER A 332 23.57 -0.91 -10.33
N ALA A 333 24.44 -1.66 -9.65
CA ALA A 333 24.45 -1.81 -8.18
C ALA A 333 24.42 -0.41 -7.47
N ALA A 334 25.13 0.58 -8.02
CA ALA A 334 25.13 1.94 -7.49
C ALA A 334 23.78 2.69 -7.64
N GLN A 335 22.92 2.27 -8.59
CA GLN A 335 21.66 2.93 -8.91
C GLN A 335 20.42 2.18 -8.36
N GLN A 336 20.57 0.98 -7.81
CA GLN A 336 19.45 0.17 -7.32
C GLN A 336 18.61 0.90 -6.29
N GLY A 337 19.24 1.56 -5.30
CA GLY A 337 18.52 2.35 -4.30
C GLY A 337 17.72 3.51 -4.92
N THR A 338 18.25 4.14 -5.95
CA THR A 338 17.55 5.21 -6.70
C THR A 338 16.31 4.66 -7.40
N ILE A 339 16.42 3.51 -8.07
CA ILE A 339 15.29 2.90 -8.79
C ILE A 339 14.21 2.44 -7.81
N LEU A 340 14.57 1.84 -6.67
CA LEU A 340 13.61 1.48 -5.63
C LEU A 340 12.90 2.72 -5.05
N GLY A 341 13.62 3.84 -4.90
CA GLY A 341 13.04 5.14 -4.53
C GLY A 341 12.04 5.66 -5.58
N VAL A 342 12.36 5.54 -6.86
CA VAL A 342 11.44 5.88 -7.98
C VAL A 342 10.19 5.00 -7.91
N MET A 343 10.34 3.69 -7.70
CA MET A 343 9.20 2.78 -7.54
C MET A 343 8.31 3.18 -6.37
N GLN A 344 8.89 3.56 -5.23
CA GLN A 344 8.13 4.02 -4.07
C GLN A 344 7.36 5.32 -4.38
N SER A 345 7.95 6.24 -5.14
CA SER A 345 7.26 7.47 -5.58
C SER A 345 6.08 7.14 -6.51
N VAL A 346 6.28 6.22 -7.45
CA VAL A 346 5.23 5.70 -8.34
C VAL A 346 4.12 5.03 -7.54
N ALA A 347 4.47 4.22 -6.53
CA ALA A 347 3.51 3.58 -5.64
C ALA A 347 2.70 4.60 -4.82
N SER A 348 3.35 5.65 -4.32
CA SER A 348 2.67 6.72 -3.56
C SER A 348 1.68 7.50 -4.42
N LEU A 349 2.08 7.83 -5.66
CA LEU A 349 1.18 8.45 -6.63
C LEU A 349 -0.02 7.54 -6.95
N ALA A 350 0.23 6.25 -7.20
CA ALA A 350 -0.83 5.29 -7.50
C ALA A 350 -1.81 5.12 -6.32
N ARG A 351 -1.31 5.11 -5.07
CA ARG A 351 -2.14 5.07 -3.86
C ARG A 351 -2.95 6.36 -3.64
N ALA A 352 -2.51 7.49 -4.17
CA ALA A 352 -3.31 8.73 -4.17
C ALA A 352 -4.38 8.72 -5.27
N VAL A 353 -4.02 8.27 -6.48
CA VAL A 353 -4.92 8.22 -7.65
C VAL A 353 -6.05 7.20 -7.45
N GLY A 354 -5.73 6.00 -6.96
CA GLY A 354 -6.71 4.91 -6.85
C GLY A 354 -7.95 5.24 -6.03
N PRO A 355 -7.84 5.61 -4.73
CA PRO A 355 -8.99 5.97 -3.91
C PRO A 355 -9.71 7.23 -4.40
N THR A 356 -9.00 8.19 -5.01
CA THR A 356 -9.62 9.37 -5.63
C THR A 356 -10.51 8.97 -6.81
N LEU A 357 -10.02 8.08 -7.68
CA LEU A 357 -10.83 7.52 -8.76
C LEU A 357 -12.02 6.72 -8.21
N ALA A 358 -11.83 5.89 -7.20
CA ALA A 358 -12.92 5.16 -6.56
C ALA A 358 -14.00 6.12 -6.04
N ALA A 359 -13.61 7.19 -5.34
CA ALA A 359 -14.54 8.20 -4.84
C ALA A 359 -15.36 8.86 -5.96
N VAL A 360 -14.70 9.24 -7.07
CA VAL A 360 -15.35 9.86 -8.24
C VAL A 360 -16.29 8.88 -8.93
N LEU A 361 -15.86 7.64 -9.13
CA LEU A 361 -16.67 6.61 -9.80
C LEU A 361 -17.93 6.26 -9.01
N ILE A 362 -17.81 6.23 -7.69
CA ILE A 362 -18.93 6.01 -6.79
C ILE A 362 -19.86 7.22 -6.78
N TYR A 363 -19.31 8.47 -6.72
CA TYR A 363 -20.08 9.71 -6.70
C TYR A 363 -20.91 9.92 -7.97
N SER A 364 -20.32 9.72 -9.13
CA SER A 364 -21.01 9.96 -10.41
C SER A 364 -22.27 9.12 -10.62
N ALA A 365 -22.44 8.05 -9.86
CA ALA A 365 -23.64 7.22 -9.90
C ALA A 365 -24.73 7.69 -8.91
N VAL A 366 -24.34 8.35 -7.83
CA VAL A 366 -25.26 8.95 -6.84
C VAL A 366 -25.89 10.22 -7.41
N ALA A 367 -25.16 11.01 -8.19
CA ALA A 367 -25.65 12.26 -8.79
C ALA A 367 -26.81 12.08 -9.80
N HIS A 368 -27.01 10.87 -10.32
CA HIS A 368 -28.11 10.55 -11.24
C HIS A 368 -29.38 10.02 -10.55
N MET A 369 -29.35 9.84 -9.24
CA MET A 369 -30.53 9.45 -8.45
C MET A 369 -30.96 10.62 -7.57
N GLY A 370 -32.11 11.23 -7.91
CA GLY A 370 -32.64 12.41 -7.25
C GLY A 370 -32.70 12.31 -5.72
N PHE A 371 -32.52 13.46 -5.08
CA PHE A 371 -32.59 13.70 -3.65
C PHE A 371 -34.01 13.41 -3.10
N ASN A 372 -34.30 12.17 -2.78
CA ASN A 372 -35.43 11.83 -1.92
C ASN A 372 -34.84 11.20 -0.64
N GLY A 373 -34.99 11.84 0.49
CA GLY A 373 -34.43 11.62 1.82
C GLY A 373 -34.44 10.21 2.45
N GLN A 374 -34.50 9.17 1.66
CA GLN A 374 -34.21 7.79 2.07
C GLN A 374 -32.72 7.54 1.92
N ARG A 375 -32.09 6.88 2.91
CA ARG A 375 -30.71 6.36 2.84
C ARG A 375 -30.45 5.84 1.44
N GLN A 376 -29.66 6.58 0.67
CA GLN A 376 -29.33 6.23 -0.71
C GLN A 376 -28.63 4.85 -0.67
N LYS A 377 -29.34 3.81 -1.05
CA LYS A 377 -28.74 2.53 -1.39
C LYS A 377 -27.81 2.81 -2.57
N MET A 378 -26.53 2.60 -2.37
CA MET A 378 -25.55 2.65 -3.44
C MET A 378 -26.05 1.79 -4.59
N SER A 379 -26.17 2.33 -5.80
CA SER A 379 -26.68 1.53 -6.90
C SER A 379 -25.70 0.41 -7.20
N ASP A 380 -26.22 -0.78 -7.43
CA ASP A 380 -25.43 -1.92 -7.91
C ASP A 380 -24.53 -1.50 -9.08
N ALA A 381 -25.04 -0.68 -9.99
CA ALA A 381 -24.31 -0.22 -11.17
C ALA A 381 -23.03 0.58 -10.84
N SER A 382 -22.99 1.37 -9.76
CA SER A 382 -21.79 2.14 -9.41
C SER A 382 -20.68 1.28 -8.84
N LEU A 383 -21.06 0.32 -7.98
CA LEU A 383 -20.11 -0.66 -7.43
C LEU A 383 -19.52 -1.53 -8.54
N LEU A 384 -20.38 -2.08 -9.41
CA LEU A 384 -19.97 -2.91 -10.55
C LEU A 384 -19.00 -2.15 -11.46
N ARG A 385 -19.33 -0.90 -11.81
CA ARG A 385 -18.50 -0.05 -12.66
C ARG A 385 -17.12 0.21 -12.05
N THR A 386 -17.04 0.45 -10.76
CA THR A 386 -15.78 0.71 -10.06
C THR A 386 -14.82 -0.47 -10.18
N PHE A 387 -15.32 -1.70 -9.97
CA PHE A 387 -14.49 -2.92 -10.12
C PHE A 387 -14.14 -3.20 -11.58
N TRP A 388 -15.06 -2.98 -12.53
CA TRP A 388 -14.76 -3.19 -13.96
C TRP A 388 -13.76 -2.17 -14.49
N ILE A 389 -13.78 -0.92 -14.02
CA ILE A 389 -12.75 0.06 -14.36
C ILE A 389 -11.40 -0.35 -13.77
N ALA A 390 -11.37 -0.82 -12.51
CA ALA A 390 -10.15 -1.36 -11.92
C ALA A 390 -9.63 -2.58 -12.73
N ALA A 391 -10.52 -3.48 -13.16
CA ALA A 391 -10.18 -4.61 -14.03
C ALA A 391 -9.64 -4.15 -15.39
N ALA A 392 -10.24 -3.13 -16.01
CA ALA A 392 -9.77 -2.58 -17.28
C ALA A 392 -8.38 -1.94 -17.15
N ILE A 393 -8.13 -1.18 -16.08
CA ILE A 393 -6.80 -0.62 -15.78
C ILE A 393 -5.77 -1.74 -15.62
N GLN A 394 -6.11 -2.77 -14.85
CA GLN A 394 -5.22 -3.91 -14.64
C GLN A 394 -5.03 -4.74 -15.91
N PHE A 395 -6.05 -4.85 -16.75
CA PHE A 395 -5.96 -5.53 -18.04
C PHE A 395 -4.95 -4.83 -18.99
N VAL A 396 -4.94 -3.49 -19.00
CA VAL A 396 -3.89 -2.75 -19.72
C VAL A 396 -2.51 -3.11 -19.15
N GLY A 397 -2.38 -3.19 -17.81
CA GLY A 397 -1.15 -3.67 -17.16
C GLY A 397 -0.76 -5.10 -17.59
N PHE A 398 -1.72 -6.00 -17.73
CA PHE A 398 -1.51 -7.35 -18.24
C PHE A 398 -1.03 -7.37 -19.70
N LEU A 399 -1.63 -6.58 -20.58
CA LEU A 399 -1.18 -6.47 -21.98
C LEU A 399 0.25 -5.90 -22.08
N LEU A 400 0.57 -4.90 -21.25
CA LEU A 400 1.93 -4.36 -21.16
C LEU A 400 2.92 -5.39 -20.60
N ALA A 401 2.50 -6.27 -19.68
CA ALA A 401 3.34 -7.37 -19.19
C ALA A 401 3.68 -8.38 -20.29
N ILE A 402 2.72 -8.72 -21.15
CA ILE A 402 2.97 -9.56 -22.33
C ILE A 402 3.93 -8.86 -23.30
N TYR A 403 3.70 -7.59 -23.59
CA TYR A 403 4.61 -6.81 -24.44
C TYR A 403 6.03 -6.78 -23.87
N PHE A 404 6.17 -6.49 -22.56
CA PHE A 404 7.47 -6.48 -21.87
C PHE A 404 8.18 -7.84 -21.97
N ALA A 405 7.47 -8.93 -21.72
CA ALA A 405 8.05 -10.27 -21.77
C ALA A 405 8.53 -10.64 -23.19
N ARG A 406 7.79 -10.24 -24.22
CA ARG A 406 8.20 -10.47 -25.63
C ARG A 406 9.37 -9.58 -26.04
N ALA A 407 9.35 -8.29 -25.68
CA ALA A 407 10.35 -7.33 -26.13
C ALA A 407 11.67 -7.42 -25.35
N TYR A 408 11.64 -7.79 -24.08
CA TYR A 408 12.78 -7.69 -23.18
C TYR A 408 13.08 -8.98 -22.40
N GLY A 409 12.19 -9.98 -22.43
CA GLY A 409 12.30 -11.20 -21.61
C GLY A 409 13.60 -11.99 -21.83
N SER A 410 14.08 -12.06 -23.07
CA SER A 410 15.34 -12.73 -23.41
C SER A 410 16.57 -12.10 -22.76
N LYS A 411 16.61 -10.78 -22.62
CA LYS A 411 17.71 -10.06 -21.94
C LYS A 411 17.80 -10.39 -20.45
N TYR A 412 16.64 -10.58 -19.79
CA TYR A 412 16.58 -10.93 -18.37
C TYR A 412 16.81 -12.42 -18.12
N ALA A 413 16.56 -13.29 -19.11
CA ALA A 413 16.91 -14.71 -19.07
C ALA A 413 18.41 -14.94 -19.27
N ALA A 414 19.07 -14.20 -20.16
CA ALA A 414 20.49 -14.32 -20.45
C ALA A 414 21.40 -13.85 -19.29
N SER A 415 20.99 -12.83 -18.51
CA SER A 415 21.76 -12.40 -17.32
C SER A 415 21.82 -13.50 -16.24
N LYS A 416 20.83 -14.40 -16.22
CA LYS A 416 20.78 -15.53 -15.29
C LYS A 416 21.80 -16.63 -15.62
N MET A 417 22.11 -16.83 -16.90
CA MET A 417 23.14 -17.80 -17.33
C MET A 417 24.57 -17.28 -17.08
N ALA A 418 24.75 -15.96 -17.13
CA ALA A 418 26.06 -15.34 -16.87
C ALA A 418 26.41 -15.26 -15.35
N GLU A 419 25.43 -15.32 -14.46
CA GLU A 419 25.66 -15.36 -13.00
C GLU A 419 25.79 -16.78 -12.44
N ALA A 420 25.46 -17.80 -13.24
CA ALA A 420 25.48 -19.22 -12.83
C ALA A 420 26.69 -20.00 -13.41
N GLY A 421 27.50 -19.38 -14.26
CA GLY A 421 28.79 -19.86 -14.75
C GLY A 421 29.95 -19.02 -14.25
#